data_d868c5600fe0fe038dbf9df51a51017a
#
_entry.id   d868c5600fe0fe038dbf9df51a51017a
#
_cell.length_a   1.000
_cell.length_b   1.000
_cell.length_c   1.000
_cell.angle_alpha   90.00
_cell.angle_beta   90.00
_cell.angle_gamma   90.00
#
_symmetry.space_group_name_H-M   'P 1'
#
loop_
_entity.id
_entity.type
_entity.pdbx_description
1 polymer ?
#
loop_
_entity_poly.entity_id
_entity_poly.type
_entity_poly.pdbx_seq_one_letter_code
_entity_poly.pdbx_strand_id
1 'polypeptide(L)'
;SAGDLLLSRLMLNLNEPCRITDTSWIQPMRYIGIWWTYHMKHNTWHAGPHHGATTENTMRHIDFAAANNLGGVLVEGWNEDWATWKFSFTKPYTDFDIQRITDYGRSKGVALIGHHETGGNVSNYENQMEDGFKFYEKYGVHQVKTGYVGDLLDGKEYHSSQFGVLHYRKVIEAAARHRICIDNHEPVIPTGLQRTFPNLMTQEGVRGQEWDAWDVDGGNPPSHTVILPFT
;
A
#
# COMPACT_ATOMS: atom_id res chain seq x y z
N SER A 1 -15.31 31.27 4.87
CA SER A 1 -13.95 31.44 5.41
C SER A 1 -13.03 30.28 4.96
N ALA A 2 -11.71 30.41 5.19
CA ALA A 2 -10.77 29.31 4.95
C ALA A 2 -11.14 28.08 5.79
N GLY A 3 -11.61 28.28 7.03
CA GLY A 3 -12.09 27.20 7.88
C GLY A 3 -13.30 26.45 7.30
N ASP A 4 -14.24 27.18 6.68
CA ASP A 4 -15.41 26.56 6.02
C ASP A 4 -14.95 25.70 4.82
N LEU A 5 -13.93 26.15 4.09
CA LEU A 5 -13.38 25.41 2.96
C LEU A 5 -12.73 24.11 3.43
N LEU A 6 -11.92 24.16 4.49
CA LEU A 6 -11.28 22.98 5.08
C LEU A 6 -12.28 21.95 5.59
N LEU A 7 -13.42 22.43 6.14
CA LEU A 7 -14.50 21.57 6.62
C LEU A 7 -15.48 21.14 5.51
N SER A 8 -15.28 21.64 4.29
CA SER A 8 -16.20 21.38 3.19
C SER A 8 -16.16 19.91 2.74
N ARG A 9 -17.35 19.34 2.57
CA ARG A 9 -17.54 18.02 1.96
C ARG A 9 -17.86 18.11 0.46
N LEU A 10 -17.60 19.25 -0.17
CA LEU A 10 -17.97 19.48 -1.56
C LEU A 10 -17.34 18.44 -2.48
N MET A 11 -16.04 18.16 -2.32
CA MET A 11 -15.35 17.17 -3.15
C MET A 11 -15.99 15.77 -3.03
N LEU A 12 -16.32 15.33 -1.83
CA LEU A 12 -17.05 14.07 -1.64
C LEU A 12 -18.40 14.10 -2.36
N ASN A 13 -19.14 15.21 -2.27
CA ASN A 13 -20.48 15.34 -2.85
C ASN A 13 -20.48 15.40 -4.38
N LEU A 14 -19.36 15.77 -5.01
CA LEU A 14 -19.20 15.78 -6.46
C LEU A 14 -18.94 14.37 -7.03
N ASN A 15 -18.62 13.40 -6.19
CA ASN A 15 -18.42 12.03 -6.61
C ASN A 15 -19.74 11.26 -6.67
N GLU A 16 -19.77 10.21 -7.49
CA GLU A 16 -20.92 9.31 -7.60
C GLU A 16 -21.22 8.62 -6.26
N PRO A 17 -22.46 8.17 -6.05
CA PRO A 17 -22.81 7.31 -4.93
C PRO A 17 -21.93 6.06 -4.88
N CYS A 18 -21.84 5.44 -3.69
CA CYS A 18 -21.10 4.21 -3.48
C CYS A 18 -21.53 3.12 -4.49
N ARG A 19 -20.55 2.55 -5.17
CA ARG A 19 -20.73 1.45 -6.14
C ARG A 19 -20.54 0.06 -5.54
N ILE A 20 -20.13 -0.03 -4.27
CA ILE A 20 -19.96 -1.29 -3.55
C ILE A 20 -21.21 -1.56 -2.73
N THR A 21 -21.96 -2.58 -3.13
CA THR A 21 -23.25 -2.93 -2.49
C THR A 21 -23.04 -3.53 -1.09
N ASP A 22 -22.06 -4.44 -0.95
CA ASP A 22 -21.70 -5.05 0.32
C ASP A 22 -20.36 -4.46 0.78
N THR A 23 -20.39 -3.63 1.82
CA THR A 23 -19.21 -2.98 2.41
C THR A 23 -18.74 -3.66 3.70
N SER A 24 -19.32 -4.79 4.09
CA SER A 24 -19.01 -5.48 5.35
C SER A 24 -17.56 -5.98 5.46
N TRP A 25 -16.91 -6.21 4.32
CA TRP A 25 -15.51 -6.64 4.24
C TRP A 25 -14.51 -5.48 4.34
N ILE A 26 -14.96 -4.23 4.26
CA ILE A 26 -14.11 -3.03 4.36
C ILE A 26 -13.92 -2.73 5.85
N GLN A 27 -12.75 -3.06 6.38
CA GLN A 27 -12.45 -2.92 7.80
C GLN A 27 -11.18 -2.07 7.98
N PRO A 28 -11.27 -0.88 8.58
CA PRO A 28 -10.09 -0.10 8.93
C PRO A 28 -9.29 -0.81 10.02
N MET A 29 -7.97 -0.77 9.92
CA MET A 29 -7.09 -1.34 10.93
C MET A 29 -5.81 -0.54 11.12
N ARG A 30 -5.15 -0.74 12.25
CA ARG A 30 -3.78 -0.32 12.48
C ARG A 30 -2.85 -1.48 12.16
N TYR A 31 -1.75 -1.21 11.49
CA TYR A 31 -0.77 -2.24 11.15
C TYR A 31 0.67 -1.73 11.29
N ILE A 32 1.61 -2.64 11.28
CA ILE A 32 3.04 -2.37 11.19
C ILE A 32 3.58 -2.90 9.87
N GLY A 33 4.75 -2.41 9.44
CA GLY A 33 5.41 -2.86 8.22
C GLY A 33 6.82 -3.37 8.46
N ILE A 34 7.25 -4.34 7.65
CA ILE A 34 8.67 -4.69 7.49
C ILE A 34 9.22 -3.69 6.46
N TRP A 35 9.77 -2.58 6.94
CA TRP A 35 10.14 -1.46 6.09
C TRP A 35 11.34 -0.66 6.64
N TRP A 36 11.32 -0.18 7.88
CA TRP A 36 12.42 0.60 8.45
C TRP A 36 13.78 -0.10 8.38
N THR A 37 13.82 -1.41 8.55
CA THR A 37 15.05 -2.19 8.52
C THR A 37 15.75 -2.16 7.16
N TYR A 38 15.00 -1.90 6.08
CA TYR A 38 15.55 -1.69 4.74
C TYR A 38 16.25 -0.34 4.64
N HIS A 39 15.59 0.73 5.04
CA HIS A 39 16.17 2.08 5.05
C HIS A 39 17.37 2.21 5.99
N MET A 40 17.34 1.51 7.11
CA MET A 40 18.48 1.40 8.03
C MET A 40 19.57 0.44 7.53
N LYS A 41 19.42 -0.17 6.35
CA LYS A 41 20.36 -1.09 5.72
C LYS A 41 20.68 -2.35 6.55
N HIS A 42 19.77 -2.76 7.42
CA HIS A 42 19.84 -4.02 8.14
C HIS A 42 19.31 -5.19 7.30
N ASN A 43 18.31 -4.90 6.44
CA ASN A 43 17.72 -5.87 5.54
C ASN A 43 17.70 -5.37 4.09
N THR A 44 17.45 -6.32 3.17
CA THR A 44 17.27 -6.07 1.74
C THR A 44 15.86 -6.44 1.29
N TRP A 45 15.32 -5.71 0.28
CA TRP A 45 14.06 -6.08 -0.38
C TRP A 45 14.17 -7.33 -1.25
N HIS A 46 15.36 -7.67 -1.73
CA HIS A 46 15.61 -8.86 -2.56
C HIS A 46 16.11 -10.03 -1.72
N ALA A 47 15.85 -11.24 -2.19
CA ALA A 47 16.28 -12.46 -1.53
C ALA A 47 17.80 -12.53 -1.38
N GLY A 48 18.26 -13.06 -0.26
CA GLY A 48 19.66 -13.18 0.11
C GLY A 48 19.86 -13.27 1.62
N PRO A 49 21.12 -13.23 2.10
CA PRO A 49 21.44 -13.44 3.53
C PRO A 49 20.79 -12.43 4.48
N HIS A 50 20.41 -11.24 3.97
CA HIS A 50 19.79 -10.17 4.73
C HIS A 50 18.37 -9.87 4.28
N HIS A 51 17.69 -10.80 3.61
CA HIS A 51 16.33 -10.61 3.15
C HIS A 51 15.37 -10.33 4.31
N GLY A 52 14.62 -9.22 4.22
CA GLY A 52 13.68 -8.80 5.27
C GLY A 52 12.35 -9.53 5.21
N ALA A 53 11.85 -9.80 4.01
CA ALA A 53 10.54 -10.41 3.76
C ALA A 53 10.58 -11.94 3.83
N THR A 54 11.23 -12.50 4.86
CA THR A 54 11.23 -13.96 5.05
C THR A 54 10.00 -14.41 5.85
N THR A 55 9.62 -15.67 5.70
CA THR A 55 8.53 -16.30 6.47
C THR A 55 8.73 -16.10 7.97
N GLU A 56 9.91 -16.41 8.48
CA GLU A 56 10.23 -16.33 9.89
C GLU A 56 10.21 -14.90 10.43
N ASN A 57 10.73 -13.94 9.65
CA ASN A 57 10.72 -12.53 10.06
C ASN A 57 9.28 -11.99 10.05
N THR A 58 8.48 -12.35 9.07
CA THR A 58 7.06 -11.98 9.00
C THR A 58 6.28 -12.54 10.19
N MET A 59 6.49 -13.80 10.55
CA MET A 59 5.84 -14.41 11.72
C MET A 59 6.22 -13.71 13.04
N ARG A 60 7.48 -13.27 13.20
CA ARG A 60 7.89 -12.45 14.36
C ARG A 60 7.15 -11.12 14.42
N HIS A 61 6.94 -10.46 13.28
CA HIS A 61 6.15 -9.23 13.21
C HIS A 61 4.67 -9.48 13.51
N ILE A 62 4.12 -10.62 13.08
CA ILE A 62 2.76 -11.06 13.45
C ILE A 62 2.63 -11.24 14.96
N ASP A 63 3.61 -11.88 15.62
CA ASP A 63 3.59 -12.01 17.09
C ASP A 63 3.63 -10.66 17.80
N PHE A 64 4.45 -9.73 17.31
CA PHE A 64 4.49 -8.37 17.83
C PHE A 64 3.15 -7.64 17.62
N ALA A 65 2.58 -7.75 16.43
CA ALA A 65 1.30 -7.13 16.10
C ALA A 65 0.18 -7.65 17.02
N ALA A 66 0.10 -8.97 17.21
CA ALA A 66 -0.87 -9.60 18.11
C ALA A 66 -0.71 -9.13 19.56
N ALA A 67 0.53 -9.06 20.05
CA ALA A 67 0.82 -8.62 21.43
C ALA A 67 0.48 -7.14 21.67
N ASN A 68 0.41 -6.31 20.61
CA ASN A 68 0.17 -4.87 20.67
C ASN A 68 -1.20 -4.44 20.11
N ASN A 69 -2.13 -5.37 19.92
CA ASN A 69 -3.47 -5.11 19.38
C ASN A 69 -3.45 -4.39 18.02
N LEU A 70 -2.51 -4.79 17.14
CA LEU A 70 -2.47 -4.35 15.76
C LEU A 70 -3.12 -5.40 14.86
N GLY A 71 -3.88 -4.94 13.87
CA GLY A 71 -4.69 -5.82 13.02
C GLY A 71 -3.93 -6.44 11.86
N GLY A 72 -2.75 -5.94 11.51
CA GLY A 72 -2.04 -6.43 10.33
C GLY A 72 -0.53 -6.19 10.33
N VAL A 73 0.13 -6.88 9.40
CA VAL A 73 1.56 -6.73 9.07
C VAL A 73 1.68 -6.56 7.56
N LEU A 74 2.20 -5.41 7.14
CA LEU A 74 2.59 -5.13 5.77
C LEU A 74 3.97 -5.72 5.49
N VAL A 75 4.13 -6.42 4.38
CA VAL A 75 5.42 -6.99 3.97
C VAL A 75 5.81 -6.50 2.59
N GLU A 76 6.81 -5.65 2.52
CA GLU A 76 7.46 -5.27 1.28
C GLU A 76 8.59 -6.26 0.94
N GLY A 77 8.96 -6.36 -0.34
CA GLY A 77 10.07 -7.23 -0.75
C GLY A 77 9.74 -8.71 -0.81
N TRP A 78 8.47 -9.09 -0.76
CA TRP A 78 8.03 -10.49 -0.72
C TRP A 78 8.14 -11.22 -2.06
N ASN A 79 8.08 -10.49 -3.17
CA ASN A 79 7.96 -11.00 -4.53
C ASN A 79 9.25 -10.85 -5.35
N GLU A 80 9.38 -11.63 -6.42
CA GLU A 80 10.55 -11.60 -7.29
C GLU A 80 10.72 -10.27 -8.04
N ASP A 81 11.95 -10.02 -8.44
CA ASP A 81 12.44 -8.97 -9.34
C ASP A 81 12.67 -7.58 -8.74
N TRP A 82 12.80 -7.47 -7.44
CA TRP A 82 13.23 -6.21 -6.80
C TRP A 82 14.59 -5.69 -7.29
N ALA A 83 15.47 -6.57 -7.75
CA ALA A 83 16.76 -6.17 -8.29
C ALA A 83 16.65 -5.54 -9.68
N THR A 84 15.62 -5.87 -10.45
CA THR A 84 15.44 -5.44 -11.85
C THR A 84 14.32 -4.45 -12.06
N TRP A 85 13.49 -4.22 -11.05
CA TRP A 85 12.27 -3.41 -11.09
C TRP A 85 11.22 -3.92 -12.10
N LYS A 86 11.31 -5.20 -12.49
CA LYS A 86 10.35 -5.89 -13.36
C LYS A 86 9.46 -6.83 -12.52
N PHE A 87 8.84 -6.26 -11.51
CA PHE A 87 8.10 -6.99 -10.50
C PHE A 87 7.13 -8.04 -11.06
N SER A 88 7.11 -9.21 -10.43
CA SER A 88 6.06 -10.21 -10.58
C SER A 88 5.10 -10.11 -9.39
N PHE A 89 3.79 -10.01 -9.66
CA PHE A 89 2.77 -9.87 -8.62
C PHE A 89 2.14 -11.21 -8.19
N THR A 90 2.71 -12.33 -8.65
CA THR A 90 2.23 -13.68 -8.34
C THR A 90 3.32 -14.64 -7.90
N LYS A 91 4.58 -14.19 -7.87
CA LYS A 91 5.73 -15.04 -7.56
C LYS A 91 6.44 -14.56 -6.29
N PRO A 92 6.17 -15.18 -5.13
CA PRO A 92 6.96 -14.91 -3.93
C PRO A 92 8.39 -15.44 -4.09
N TYR A 93 9.32 -14.81 -3.38
CA TYR A 93 10.63 -15.42 -3.16
C TYR A 93 10.50 -16.75 -2.43
N THR A 94 11.46 -17.66 -2.63
CA THR A 94 11.42 -19.03 -2.07
C THR A 94 11.42 -19.10 -0.55
N ASP A 95 11.88 -18.07 0.12
CA ASP A 95 11.91 -17.90 1.57
C ASP A 95 10.68 -17.18 2.15
N PHE A 96 9.70 -16.83 1.28
CA PHE A 96 8.41 -16.23 1.65
C PHE A 96 7.25 -17.22 1.37
N ASP A 97 6.90 -18.01 2.36
CA ASP A 97 5.75 -18.93 2.31
C ASP A 97 4.46 -18.21 2.71
N ILE A 98 3.76 -17.65 1.72
CA ILE A 98 2.53 -16.88 1.96
C ILE A 98 1.43 -17.71 2.62
N GLN A 99 1.30 -19.00 2.29
CA GLN A 99 0.29 -19.88 2.91
C GLN A 99 0.56 -20.02 4.41
N ARG A 100 1.79 -20.36 4.78
CA ARG A 100 2.20 -20.50 6.20
C ARG A 100 2.03 -19.20 6.96
N ILE A 101 2.39 -18.07 6.35
CA ILE A 101 2.26 -16.73 6.94
C ILE A 101 0.79 -16.40 7.20
N THR A 102 -0.09 -16.57 6.22
CA THR A 102 -1.50 -16.22 6.35
C THR A 102 -2.24 -17.15 7.30
N ASP A 103 -1.91 -18.44 7.34
CA ASP A 103 -2.46 -19.39 8.31
C ASP A 103 -2.02 -19.01 9.73
N TYR A 104 -0.74 -18.68 9.93
CA TYR A 104 -0.22 -18.23 11.20
C TYR A 104 -0.88 -16.92 11.67
N GLY A 105 -0.94 -15.93 10.79
CA GLY A 105 -1.59 -14.65 11.07
C GLY A 105 -3.05 -14.84 11.50
N ARG A 106 -3.80 -15.67 10.78
CA ARG A 106 -5.19 -16.01 11.11
C ARG A 106 -5.31 -16.63 12.50
N SER A 107 -4.38 -17.51 12.89
CA SER A 107 -4.36 -18.11 14.23
C SER A 107 -4.11 -17.08 15.35
N LYS A 108 -3.52 -15.93 15.02
CA LYS A 108 -3.21 -14.83 15.94
C LYS A 108 -4.19 -13.66 15.85
N GLY A 109 -5.14 -13.69 14.91
CA GLY A 109 -6.03 -12.56 14.63
C GLY A 109 -5.34 -11.38 13.94
N VAL A 110 -4.26 -11.61 13.22
CA VAL A 110 -3.45 -10.60 12.49
C VAL A 110 -3.46 -10.92 11.01
N ALA A 111 -3.84 -9.93 10.18
CA ALA A 111 -3.86 -10.07 8.73
C ALA A 111 -2.47 -9.83 8.10
N LEU A 112 -2.16 -10.56 7.02
CA LEU A 112 -1.13 -10.14 6.10
C LEU A 112 -1.68 -8.99 5.24
N ILE A 113 -0.94 -7.90 5.12
CA ILE A 113 -1.20 -6.82 4.16
C ILE A 113 -0.24 -7.00 3.00
N GLY A 114 -0.81 -7.10 1.81
CA GLY A 114 -0.05 -7.27 0.58
C GLY A 114 0.65 -5.97 0.14
N HIS A 115 1.63 -6.12 -0.73
CA HIS A 115 2.35 -5.00 -1.31
C HIS A 115 2.53 -5.21 -2.82
N HIS A 116 2.12 -4.23 -3.60
CA HIS A 116 2.34 -4.16 -5.03
C HIS A 116 3.18 -2.92 -5.35
N GLU A 117 4.52 -3.03 -5.23
CA GLU A 117 5.42 -2.01 -5.75
C GLU A 117 5.53 -2.14 -7.27
N THR A 118 5.36 -1.04 -7.97
CA THR A 118 5.40 -1.01 -9.43
C THR A 118 6.68 -0.38 -9.98
N GLY A 119 7.39 0.41 -9.16
CA GLY A 119 8.51 1.24 -9.63
C GLY A 119 8.09 2.23 -10.71
N GLY A 120 6.82 2.65 -10.72
CA GLY A 120 6.23 3.48 -11.77
C GLY A 120 5.98 2.75 -13.10
N ASN A 121 6.27 1.42 -13.20
CA ASN A 121 6.02 0.65 -14.42
C ASN A 121 4.55 0.20 -14.49
N VAL A 122 3.67 1.14 -14.82
CA VAL A 122 2.22 0.94 -14.87
C VAL A 122 1.83 -0.13 -15.88
N SER A 123 2.46 -0.15 -17.06
CA SER A 123 2.17 -1.14 -18.10
C SER A 123 2.45 -2.56 -17.63
N ASN A 124 3.57 -2.80 -16.91
CA ASN A 124 3.87 -4.09 -16.32
C ASN A 124 2.84 -4.48 -15.26
N TYR A 125 2.43 -3.52 -14.43
CA TYR A 125 1.44 -3.76 -13.37
C TYR A 125 0.06 -4.08 -13.94
N GLU A 126 -0.44 -3.27 -14.87
CA GLU A 126 -1.77 -3.48 -15.48
C GLU A 126 -1.91 -4.83 -16.19
N ASN A 127 -0.82 -5.33 -16.80
CA ASN A 127 -0.80 -6.64 -17.43
C ASN A 127 -0.94 -7.82 -16.44
N GLN A 128 -0.62 -7.61 -15.15
CA GLN A 128 -0.61 -8.63 -14.12
C GLN A 128 -1.62 -8.36 -12.98
N MET A 129 -2.25 -7.19 -12.96
CA MET A 129 -3.01 -6.69 -11.83
C MET A 129 -4.14 -7.64 -11.39
N GLU A 130 -4.92 -8.14 -12.32
CA GLU A 130 -6.01 -9.08 -12.03
C GLU A 130 -5.48 -10.39 -11.42
N ASP A 131 -4.40 -10.92 -11.95
CA ASP A 131 -3.78 -12.13 -11.42
C ASP A 131 -3.10 -11.89 -10.06
N GLY A 132 -2.53 -10.69 -9.86
CA GLY A 132 -1.98 -10.28 -8.56
C GLY A 132 -3.06 -10.17 -7.48
N PHE A 133 -4.23 -9.60 -7.79
CA PHE A 133 -5.34 -9.55 -6.83
C PHE A 133 -5.96 -10.93 -6.58
N LYS A 134 -6.12 -11.78 -7.61
CA LYS A 134 -6.54 -13.19 -7.44
C LYS A 134 -5.57 -13.98 -6.58
N PHE A 135 -4.26 -13.72 -6.74
CA PHE A 135 -3.24 -14.34 -5.90
C PHE A 135 -3.46 -14.01 -4.44
N TYR A 136 -3.68 -12.74 -4.09
CA TYR A 136 -3.97 -12.35 -2.72
C TYR A 136 -5.32 -12.88 -2.21
N GLU A 137 -6.37 -12.80 -3.02
CA GLU A 137 -7.69 -13.36 -2.69
C GLU A 137 -7.61 -14.84 -2.30
N LYS A 138 -6.84 -15.63 -3.05
CA LYS A 138 -6.60 -17.06 -2.77
C LYS A 138 -6.08 -17.31 -1.35
N TYR A 139 -5.26 -16.42 -0.82
CA TYR A 139 -4.66 -16.53 0.52
C TYR A 139 -5.41 -15.74 1.60
N GLY A 140 -6.53 -15.12 1.25
CA GLY A 140 -7.34 -14.35 2.20
C GLY A 140 -6.69 -13.02 2.60
N VAL A 141 -5.91 -12.42 1.73
CA VAL A 141 -5.35 -11.07 1.90
C VAL A 141 -6.35 -10.06 1.36
N HIS A 142 -6.85 -9.17 2.22
CA HIS A 142 -7.91 -8.22 1.90
C HIS A 142 -7.47 -6.75 1.97
N GLN A 143 -6.19 -6.49 2.16
CA GLN A 143 -5.62 -5.16 2.10
C GLN A 143 -4.30 -5.20 1.34
N VAL A 144 -4.07 -4.22 0.47
CA VAL A 144 -2.87 -4.11 -0.35
C VAL A 144 -2.40 -2.65 -0.36
N LYS A 145 -1.13 -2.45 -0.04
CA LYS A 145 -0.42 -1.21 -0.34
C LYS A 145 0.03 -1.26 -1.80
N THR A 146 -0.28 -0.22 -2.57
CA THR A 146 0.28 -0.03 -3.91
C THR A 146 1.33 1.06 -3.91
N GLY A 147 2.46 0.85 -4.55
CA GLY A 147 3.58 1.79 -4.64
C GLY A 147 3.96 2.11 -6.07
N TYR A 148 4.42 3.34 -6.29
CA TYR A 148 4.80 3.87 -7.60
C TYR A 148 6.07 4.72 -7.48
N VAL A 149 7.07 4.20 -6.80
CA VAL A 149 8.34 4.92 -6.59
C VAL A 149 8.91 5.39 -7.93
N GLY A 150 9.19 6.69 -8.02
CA GLY A 150 9.71 7.35 -9.20
C GLY A 150 8.92 8.58 -9.61
N ASP A 151 9.52 9.45 -10.41
CA ASP A 151 8.92 10.72 -10.81
C ASP A 151 7.87 10.56 -11.92
N LEU A 152 7.99 9.49 -12.72
CA LEU A 152 7.18 9.27 -13.91
C LEU A 152 6.64 7.86 -13.98
N LEU A 153 5.38 7.74 -14.37
CA LEU A 153 4.73 6.49 -14.75
C LEU A 153 5.16 6.08 -16.16
N ASP A 154 5.56 4.82 -16.35
CA ASP A 154 6.13 4.28 -17.60
C ASP A 154 7.27 5.12 -18.17
N GLY A 155 7.97 5.89 -17.31
CA GLY A 155 9.09 6.75 -17.69
C GLY A 155 8.71 7.98 -18.52
N LYS A 156 7.42 8.33 -18.61
CA LYS A 156 6.94 9.41 -19.49
C LYS A 156 5.77 10.25 -18.97
N GLU A 157 4.92 9.67 -18.12
CA GLU A 157 3.69 10.32 -17.65
C GLU A 157 3.83 10.76 -16.20
N TYR A 158 3.42 11.97 -15.86
CA TYR A 158 3.35 12.39 -14.47
C TYR A 158 2.22 11.66 -13.73
N HIS A 159 2.39 11.42 -12.42
CA HIS A 159 1.37 10.81 -11.56
C HIS A 159 0.03 11.57 -11.62
N SER A 160 0.07 12.90 -11.67
CA SER A 160 -1.10 13.77 -11.76
C SER A 160 -1.66 13.95 -13.19
N SER A 161 -1.08 13.28 -14.21
CA SER A 161 -1.62 13.30 -15.56
C SER A 161 -2.96 12.55 -15.65
N GLN A 162 -3.69 12.78 -16.75
CA GLN A 162 -4.92 12.00 -17.03
C GLN A 162 -4.65 10.50 -17.05
N PHE A 163 -3.47 10.08 -17.53
CA PHE A 163 -3.06 8.68 -17.54
C PHE A 163 -2.96 8.13 -16.10
N GLY A 164 -2.27 8.84 -15.20
CA GLY A 164 -2.12 8.42 -13.81
C GLY A 164 -3.47 8.37 -13.06
N VAL A 165 -4.29 9.40 -13.20
CA VAL A 165 -5.64 9.45 -12.59
C VAL A 165 -6.50 8.26 -13.02
N LEU A 166 -6.51 7.93 -14.31
CA LEU A 166 -7.26 6.79 -14.83
C LEU A 166 -6.70 5.46 -14.33
N HIS A 167 -5.38 5.33 -14.25
CA HIS A 167 -4.71 4.14 -13.72
C HIS A 167 -5.09 3.90 -12.25
N TYR A 168 -4.95 4.91 -11.38
CA TYR A 168 -5.30 4.77 -9.97
C TYR A 168 -6.76 4.35 -9.76
N ARG A 169 -7.67 4.95 -10.51
CA ARG A 169 -9.07 4.55 -10.49
C ARG A 169 -9.27 3.08 -10.92
N LYS A 170 -8.60 2.66 -11.99
CA LYS A 170 -8.64 1.29 -12.50
C LYS A 170 -8.18 0.27 -11.45
N VAL A 171 -7.10 0.60 -10.72
CA VAL A 171 -6.60 -0.24 -9.62
C VAL A 171 -7.63 -0.40 -8.51
N ILE A 172 -8.24 0.71 -8.08
CA ILE A 172 -9.25 0.70 -7.00
C ILE A 172 -10.48 -0.12 -7.42
N GLU A 173 -10.94 0.04 -8.67
CA GLU A 173 -12.07 -0.72 -9.20
C GLU A 173 -11.74 -2.22 -9.33
N ALA A 174 -10.53 -2.58 -9.75
CA ALA A 174 -10.07 -3.96 -9.82
C ALA A 174 -10.01 -4.58 -8.42
N ALA A 175 -9.37 -3.90 -7.46
CA ALA A 175 -9.29 -4.34 -6.08
C ALA A 175 -10.67 -4.56 -5.43
N ALA A 176 -11.65 -3.68 -5.73
CA ALA A 176 -13.03 -3.83 -5.24
C ALA A 176 -13.69 -5.13 -5.71
N ARG A 177 -13.42 -5.57 -6.96
CA ARG A 177 -13.94 -6.85 -7.47
C ARG A 177 -13.42 -8.05 -6.70
N HIS A 178 -12.20 -7.94 -6.16
CA HIS A 178 -11.54 -8.97 -5.34
C HIS A 178 -11.73 -8.78 -3.83
N ARG A 179 -12.59 -7.83 -3.41
CA ARG A 179 -12.80 -7.47 -1.99
C ARG A 179 -11.50 -7.11 -1.28
N ILE A 180 -10.68 -6.29 -1.95
CA ILE A 180 -9.40 -5.80 -1.45
C ILE A 180 -9.48 -4.29 -1.22
N CYS A 181 -9.07 -3.86 -0.03
CA CYS A 181 -8.86 -2.46 0.31
C CYS A 181 -7.49 -2.01 -0.16
N ILE A 182 -7.38 -0.75 -0.57
CA ILE A 182 -6.15 -0.15 -1.08
C ILE A 182 -5.66 0.94 -0.14
N ASP A 183 -4.36 0.87 0.15
CA ASP A 183 -3.53 1.96 0.66
C ASP A 183 -2.64 2.42 -0.51
N ASN A 184 -2.97 3.56 -1.11
CA ASN A 184 -2.34 4.02 -2.35
C ASN A 184 -1.20 4.98 -2.04
N HIS A 185 0.05 4.59 -2.35
CA HIS A 185 1.22 5.44 -2.25
C HIS A 185 1.51 6.18 -3.56
N GLU A 186 2.22 7.32 -3.46
CA GLU A 186 2.50 8.25 -4.55
C GLU A 186 1.24 8.63 -5.36
N PRO A 187 0.13 8.96 -4.71
CA PRO A 187 -1.15 9.20 -5.37
C PRO A 187 -1.23 10.61 -5.96
N VAL A 188 -2.36 10.88 -6.60
CA VAL A 188 -2.80 12.25 -6.88
C VAL A 188 -3.49 12.86 -5.66
N ILE A 189 -3.68 14.18 -5.67
CA ILE A 189 -4.46 14.88 -4.64
C ILE A 189 -5.83 14.20 -4.48
N PRO A 190 -6.29 13.92 -3.26
CA PRO A 190 -7.58 13.27 -3.02
C PRO A 190 -8.75 14.05 -3.65
N THR A 191 -9.56 13.34 -4.43
CA THR A 191 -10.73 13.91 -5.14
C THR A 191 -12.06 13.50 -4.53
N GLY A 192 -12.04 12.77 -3.40
CA GLY A 192 -13.25 12.24 -2.76
C GLY A 192 -13.72 10.91 -3.36
N LEU A 193 -12.88 10.23 -4.14
CA LEU A 193 -13.19 8.96 -4.81
C LEU A 193 -13.59 7.85 -3.83
N GLN A 194 -13.15 7.92 -2.58
CA GLN A 194 -13.54 7.00 -1.49
C GLN A 194 -15.04 7.03 -1.18
N ARG A 195 -15.78 8.03 -1.60
CA ARG A 195 -17.25 8.03 -1.54
C ARG A 195 -17.83 6.96 -2.46
N THR A 196 -17.29 6.86 -3.68
CA THR A 196 -17.75 5.92 -4.70
C THR A 196 -17.16 4.53 -4.48
N PHE A 197 -15.90 4.49 -4.07
CA PHE A 197 -15.12 3.27 -3.82
C PHE A 197 -14.49 3.32 -2.42
N PRO A 198 -15.26 2.99 -1.36
CA PRO A 198 -14.77 3.04 0.03
C PRO A 198 -13.66 2.03 0.34
N ASN A 199 -13.31 1.13 -0.56
CA ASN A 199 -12.12 0.30 -0.47
C ASN A 199 -10.80 1.07 -0.73
N LEU A 200 -10.86 2.30 -1.21
CA LEU A 200 -9.73 3.24 -1.12
C LEU A 200 -9.67 3.75 0.31
N MET A 201 -8.86 3.09 1.15
CA MET A 201 -8.81 3.34 2.59
C MET A 201 -7.94 4.53 2.95
N THR A 202 -6.74 4.56 2.40
CA THR A 202 -5.72 5.55 2.71
C THR A 202 -4.89 5.89 1.47
N GLN A 203 -4.26 7.06 1.54
CA GLN A 203 -3.34 7.53 0.51
C GLN A 203 -2.16 8.23 1.17
N GLU A 204 -0.94 7.91 0.72
CA GLU A 204 0.24 8.69 1.09
C GLU A 204 0.51 9.73 0.00
N GLY A 205 -0.01 10.94 0.19
CA GLY A 205 0.13 12.06 -0.74
C GLY A 205 1.00 13.20 -0.21
N VAL A 206 1.74 12.97 0.88
CA VAL A 206 2.52 13.98 1.58
C VAL A 206 3.91 13.44 1.94
N ARG A 207 4.86 14.35 2.15
CA ARG A 207 6.19 14.01 2.64
C ARG A 207 6.08 13.46 4.08
N GLY A 208 6.25 12.15 4.22
CA GLY A 208 6.19 11.44 5.51
C GLY A 208 7.52 11.41 6.26
N GLN A 209 7.51 10.80 7.45
CA GLN A 209 8.71 10.65 8.29
C GLN A 209 9.78 9.75 7.68
N GLU A 210 9.46 8.92 6.71
CA GLU A 210 10.47 8.12 6.02
C GLU A 210 11.57 8.97 5.40
N TRP A 211 11.23 10.20 5.00
CA TRP A 211 12.16 11.15 4.46
C TRP A 211 13.35 11.44 5.41
N ASP A 212 13.13 11.30 6.71
CA ASP A 212 14.17 11.48 7.73
C ASP A 212 15.27 10.43 7.63
N ALA A 213 15.02 9.30 6.96
CA ALA A 213 16.00 8.23 6.77
C ALA A 213 17.14 8.60 5.79
N TRP A 214 16.92 9.57 4.92
CA TRP A 214 17.87 9.96 3.87
C TRP A 214 18.05 11.47 3.66
N ASP A 215 17.26 12.30 4.35
CA ASP A 215 17.39 13.75 4.24
C ASP A 215 18.64 14.23 5.01
N VAL A 216 19.57 14.83 4.29
CA VAL A 216 20.82 15.36 4.86
C VAL A 216 20.62 16.70 5.56
N ASP A 217 19.50 17.37 5.34
CA ASP A 217 19.20 18.72 5.86
C ASP A 217 18.36 18.69 7.15
N GLY A 218 18.19 17.53 7.77
CA GLY A 218 17.55 17.38 9.09
C GLY A 218 16.10 16.91 9.08
N GLY A 219 15.61 16.39 7.97
CA GLY A 219 14.31 15.73 7.89
C GLY A 219 13.10 16.66 8.00
N ASN A 220 11.99 16.14 8.51
CA ASN A 220 10.76 16.89 8.69
C ASN A 220 10.70 17.51 10.09
N PRO A 221 10.55 18.84 10.22
CA PRO A 221 10.35 19.42 11.54
C PRO A 221 8.98 19.00 12.11
N PRO A 222 8.79 18.97 13.42
CA PRO A 222 7.51 18.62 14.04
C PRO A 222 6.32 19.46 13.53
N SER A 223 6.58 20.74 13.18
CA SER A 223 5.58 21.63 12.59
C SER A 223 5.04 21.13 11.25
N HIS A 224 5.85 20.42 10.45
CA HIS A 224 5.40 19.81 9.20
C HIS A 224 4.27 18.82 9.46
N THR A 225 4.49 17.87 10.39
CA THR A 225 3.49 16.84 10.69
C THR A 225 2.16 17.40 11.18
N VAL A 226 2.18 18.45 12.01
CA VAL A 226 0.94 19.02 12.58
C VAL A 226 0.19 19.93 11.60
N ILE A 227 0.84 20.42 10.55
CA ILE A 227 0.20 21.28 9.56
C ILE A 227 -0.49 20.49 8.43
N LEU A 228 -0.01 19.27 8.14
CA LEU A 228 -0.53 18.44 7.05
C LEU A 228 -2.05 18.28 7.02
N PRO A 229 -2.77 18.09 8.15
CA PRO A 229 -4.22 17.97 8.14
C PRO A 229 -4.95 19.24 7.67
N PHE A 230 -4.26 20.37 7.53
CA PHE A 230 -4.83 21.67 7.18
C PHE A 230 -4.38 22.16 5.79
N THR A 231 -3.61 21.38 5.06
CA THR A 231 -3.11 21.68 3.70
C THR A 231 -3.57 20.63 2.71
#